data_9782c9c72dc6b708d85368755876702b
#
_entry.id   9782c9c72dc6b708d85368755876702b
#
_cell.length_a   1.000
_cell.length_b   1.000
_cell.length_c   1.000
_cell.angle_alpha   90.00
_cell.angle_beta   90.00
_cell.angle_gamma   90.00
#
_symmetry.space_group_name_H-M   'P 1'
#
loop_
_entity.id
_entity.type
_entity.pdbx_description
1 polymer ?
#
loop_
_entity_poly.entity_id
_entity_poly.type
_entity_poly.pdbx_seq_one_letter_code
_entity_poly.pdbx_strand_id
1 'polypeptide(L)'
;MPKMPNMNQLMKMAQDMSRKMEEQMEAVEVEGNAGGGMVKVMMNGHKNVLSTEIAAEVVDPEDIEMLQDLVTAAVNDAIAKVDEQLKDNLGGMTGGMGIPGGFPFPGM
;
A
#
# COMPACT_ATOMS: atom_id res chain seq x y z
N MET A 1 35.20 20.06 -13.97
CA MET A 1 34.16 19.34 -14.67
C MET A 1 33.61 18.22 -13.78
N PRO A 2 32.32 18.23 -13.49
CA PRO A 2 31.80 17.15 -12.67
C PRO A 2 31.93 15.83 -13.42
N LYS A 3 32.48 14.85 -12.76
CA LYS A 3 32.57 13.52 -13.33
C LYS A 3 31.18 12.90 -13.33
N MET A 4 30.76 12.48 -14.52
CA MET A 4 29.55 11.68 -14.61
C MET A 4 29.84 10.31 -14.03
N PRO A 5 28.92 9.78 -13.23
CA PRO A 5 29.10 8.43 -12.72
C PRO A 5 29.15 7.44 -13.88
N ASN A 6 29.96 6.40 -13.74
CA ASN A 6 30.02 5.38 -14.77
C ASN A 6 28.77 4.50 -14.72
N MET A 7 28.59 3.66 -15.76
CA MET A 7 27.42 2.77 -15.85
C MET A 7 27.25 1.90 -14.60
N ASN A 8 28.36 1.38 -14.08
CA ASN A 8 28.30 0.51 -12.90
C ASN A 8 27.79 1.26 -11.67
N GLN A 9 28.21 2.50 -11.49
CA GLN A 9 27.74 3.31 -10.38
C GLN A 9 26.27 3.63 -10.53
N LEU A 10 25.83 3.96 -11.74
CA LEU A 10 24.41 4.24 -12.00
C LEU A 10 23.56 3.01 -11.74
N MET A 11 24.00 1.85 -12.17
CA MET A 11 23.28 0.61 -11.92
C MET A 11 23.19 0.29 -10.44
N LYS A 12 24.27 0.52 -9.70
CA LYS A 12 24.29 0.31 -8.27
C LYS A 12 23.31 1.24 -7.56
N MET A 13 23.28 2.50 -7.95
CA MET A 13 22.35 3.47 -7.39
C MET A 13 20.91 3.09 -7.67
N ALA A 14 20.63 2.62 -8.89
CA ALA A 14 19.29 2.20 -9.26
C ALA A 14 18.87 0.96 -8.45
N GLN A 15 19.77 0.01 -8.27
CA GLN A 15 19.50 -1.19 -7.48
C GLN A 15 19.26 -0.85 -6.01
N ASP A 16 20.07 0.03 -5.45
CA ASP A 16 19.91 0.47 -4.06
C ASP A 16 18.57 1.18 -3.85
N MET A 17 18.19 2.02 -4.80
CA MET A 17 16.92 2.73 -4.76
C MET A 17 15.74 1.77 -4.82
N SER A 18 15.83 0.81 -5.74
CA SER A 18 14.79 -0.22 -5.90
C SER A 18 14.64 -1.05 -4.63
N ARG A 19 15.76 -1.42 -4.02
CA ARG A 19 15.74 -2.19 -2.78
C ARG A 19 15.12 -1.39 -1.63
N LYS A 20 15.46 -0.11 -1.54
CA LYS A 20 14.88 0.76 -0.51
C LYS A 20 13.37 0.91 -0.68
N MET A 21 12.92 1.03 -1.92
CA MET A 21 11.49 1.09 -2.20
C MET A 21 10.79 -0.20 -1.79
N GLU A 22 11.39 -1.34 -2.09
CA GLU A 22 10.83 -2.63 -1.69
C GLU A 22 10.75 -2.76 -0.17
N GLU A 23 11.80 -2.35 0.53
CA GLU A 23 11.83 -2.37 1.99
C GLU A 23 10.75 -1.47 2.57
N GLN A 24 10.55 -0.30 1.99
CA GLN A 24 9.50 0.62 2.43
C GLN A 24 8.11 0.03 2.21
N MET A 25 7.91 -0.62 1.07
CA MET A 25 6.64 -1.27 0.78
C MET A 25 6.37 -2.43 1.73
N GLU A 26 7.38 -3.23 2.03
CA GLU A 26 7.23 -4.33 2.98
C GLU A 26 6.95 -3.83 4.40
N ALA A 27 7.50 -2.68 4.75
CA ALA A 27 7.29 -2.08 6.07
C ALA A 27 5.90 -1.48 6.23
N VAL A 28 5.20 -1.20 5.13
CA VAL A 28 3.83 -0.71 5.19
C VAL A 28 2.90 -1.86 5.59
N GLU A 29 2.16 -1.67 6.67
CA GLU A 29 1.14 -2.62 7.08
C GLU A 29 -0.11 -1.83 7.42
N VAL A 30 -1.23 -2.25 6.84
CA VAL A 30 -2.52 -1.64 7.09
C VAL A 30 -3.51 -2.69 7.52
N GLU A 31 -4.53 -2.26 8.23
CA GLU A 31 -5.64 -3.12 8.60
C GLU A 31 -6.88 -2.62 7.86
N GLY A 32 -7.40 -3.46 6.97
CA GLY A 32 -8.70 -3.24 6.36
C GLY A 32 -9.76 -3.94 7.19
N ASN A 33 -10.93 -3.35 7.28
CA ASN A 33 -12.00 -3.97 8.04
C ASN A 33 -13.35 -3.72 7.40
N ALA A 34 -14.30 -4.56 7.78
CA ALA A 34 -15.68 -4.45 7.33
C ALA A 34 -16.60 -4.95 8.44
N GLY A 35 -17.86 -4.51 8.37
CA GLY A 35 -18.86 -4.93 9.36
C GLY A 35 -18.54 -4.47 10.76
N GLY A 36 -17.98 -3.26 10.92
CA GLY A 36 -17.63 -2.76 12.24
C GLY A 36 -16.46 -3.50 12.88
N GLY A 37 -15.58 -4.07 12.09
CA GLY A 37 -14.44 -4.81 12.60
C GLY A 37 -14.67 -6.31 12.72
N MET A 38 -15.79 -6.80 12.23
CA MET A 38 -16.09 -8.24 12.24
C MET A 38 -15.19 -9.05 11.33
N VAL A 39 -14.73 -8.43 10.24
CA VAL A 39 -13.72 -9.00 9.35
C VAL A 39 -12.60 -8.01 9.23
N LYS A 40 -11.37 -8.49 9.49
CA LYS A 40 -10.16 -7.67 9.41
C LYS A 40 -9.14 -8.35 8.52
N VAL A 41 -8.48 -7.56 7.69
CA VAL A 41 -7.45 -8.04 6.77
C VAL A 41 -6.20 -7.20 6.96
N MET A 42 -5.08 -7.84 7.26
CA MET A 42 -3.79 -7.16 7.30
C MET A 42 -3.14 -7.28 5.93
N MET A 43 -2.61 -6.17 5.44
CA MET A 43 -2.03 -6.10 4.10
C MET A 43 -0.77 -5.26 4.14
N ASN A 44 0.24 -5.64 3.34
CA ASN A 44 1.46 -4.86 3.22
C ASN A 44 1.39 -3.92 1.99
N GLY A 45 2.47 -3.17 1.77
CA GLY A 45 2.53 -2.22 0.66
C GLY A 45 2.54 -2.85 -0.71
N HIS A 46 2.87 -4.13 -0.82
CA HIS A 46 2.78 -4.87 -2.07
C HIS A 46 1.36 -5.39 -2.33
N LYS A 47 0.44 -5.09 -1.42
CA LYS A 47 -0.96 -5.56 -1.48
C LYS A 47 -1.07 -7.06 -1.30
N ASN A 48 -0.14 -7.65 -0.55
CA ASN A 48 -0.25 -9.03 -0.12
C ASN A 48 -1.05 -9.09 1.17
N VAL A 49 -2.01 -9.99 1.23
CA VAL A 49 -2.75 -10.23 2.45
C VAL A 49 -1.86 -11.03 3.40
N LEU A 50 -1.60 -10.48 4.57
CA LEU A 50 -0.74 -11.10 5.57
C LEU A 50 -1.52 -11.99 6.53
N SER A 51 -2.72 -11.55 6.88
CA SER A 51 -3.59 -12.32 7.76
C SER A 51 -5.03 -11.86 7.60
N THR A 52 -5.94 -12.72 7.99
CA THR A 52 -7.37 -12.42 7.97
C THR A 52 -7.98 -12.90 9.28
N GLU A 53 -8.73 -12.02 9.93
CA GLU A 53 -9.48 -12.35 11.14
C GLU A 53 -10.97 -12.23 10.83
N ILE A 54 -11.72 -13.26 11.20
CA ILE A 54 -13.16 -13.31 10.99
C ILE A 54 -13.80 -13.62 12.33
N ALA A 55 -14.69 -12.73 12.77
CA ALA A 55 -15.44 -12.99 13.99
C ALA A 55 -16.41 -14.16 13.79
N ALA A 56 -16.48 -15.04 14.75
CA ALA A 56 -17.36 -16.21 14.65
C ALA A 56 -18.82 -15.82 14.43
N GLU A 57 -19.21 -14.66 14.92
CA GLU A 57 -20.58 -14.16 14.84
C GLU A 57 -21.07 -13.96 13.41
N VAL A 58 -20.15 -13.70 12.47
CA VAL A 58 -20.53 -13.51 11.06
C VAL A 58 -20.38 -14.78 10.23
N VAL A 59 -19.98 -15.86 10.85
CA VAL A 59 -19.87 -17.15 10.16
C VAL A 59 -21.20 -17.89 10.34
N ASP A 60 -22.07 -17.68 9.36
CA ASP A 60 -23.39 -18.29 9.35
C ASP A 60 -23.52 -19.15 8.10
N PRO A 61 -23.62 -20.49 8.26
CA PRO A 61 -23.75 -21.37 7.09
C PRO A 61 -24.98 -21.09 6.25
N GLU A 62 -25.98 -20.42 6.81
CA GLU A 62 -27.19 -20.08 6.06
C GLU A 62 -27.08 -18.73 5.34
N ASP A 63 -26.03 -17.98 5.61
CA ASP A 63 -25.80 -16.68 4.98
C ASP A 63 -24.33 -16.50 4.60
N ILE A 64 -23.87 -17.36 3.73
CA ILE A 64 -22.48 -17.33 3.24
C ILE A 64 -22.22 -16.06 2.41
N GLU A 65 -23.24 -15.59 1.70
CA GLU A 65 -23.12 -14.39 0.88
C GLU A 65 -22.73 -13.18 1.71
N MET A 66 -23.28 -13.01 2.89
CA MET A 66 -22.92 -11.93 3.80
C MET A 66 -21.43 -12.00 4.15
N LEU A 67 -20.93 -13.19 4.48
CA LEU A 67 -19.52 -13.38 4.79
C LEU A 67 -18.63 -13.03 3.60
N GLN A 68 -19.01 -13.48 2.41
CA GLN A 68 -18.29 -13.18 1.18
C GLN A 68 -18.19 -11.69 0.95
N ASP A 69 -19.29 -10.98 1.13
CA ASP A 69 -19.33 -9.52 0.96
C ASP A 69 -18.46 -8.81 1.99
N LEU A 70 -18.46 -9.27 3.23
CA LEU A 70 -17.63 -8.69 4.28
C LEU A 70 -16.14 -8.88 3.99
N VAL A 71 -15.75 -10.07 3.55
CA VAL A 71 -14.36 -10.34 3.20
C VAL A 71 -13.93 -9.46 2.04
N THR A 72 -14.76 -9.37 1.01
CA THR A 72 -14.48 -8.51 -0.15
C THR A 72 -14.32 -7.06 0.28
N ALA A 73 -15.23 -6.57 1.11
CA ALA A 73 -15.15 -5.19 1.58
C ALA A 73 -13.91 -4.94 2.43
N ALA A 74 -13.52 -5.88 3.28
CA ALA A 74 -12.33 -5.73 4.11
C ALA A 74 -11.06 -5.71 3.27
N VAL A 75 -10.97 -6.57 2.25
CA VAL A 75 -9.81 -6.58 1.35
C VAL A 75 -9.74 -5.26 0.58
N ASN A 76 -10.85 -4.80 0.05
CA ASN A 76 -10.88 -3.53 -0.68
C ASN A 76 -10.56 -2.34 0.22
N ASP A 77 -10.99 -2.36 1.47
CA ASP A 77 -10.63 -1.33 2.45
C ASP A 77 -9.11 -1.33 2.70
N ALA A 78 -8.52 -2.50 2.83
CA ALA A 78 -7.08 -2.61 3.01
C ALA A 78 -6.33 -2.07 1.79
N ILE A 79 -6.76 -2.41 0.58
CA ILE A 79 -6.15 -1.91 -0.65
C ILE A 79 -6.19 -0.38 -0.69
N ALA A 80 -7.33 0.21 -0.37
CA ALA A 80 -7.48 1.66 -0.35
C ALA A 80 -6.54 2.30 0.66
N LYS A 81 -6.37 1.69 1.83
CA LYS A 81 -5.47 2.20 2.86
C LYS A 81 -4.01 2.08 2.45
N VAL A 82 -3.63 1.00 1.78
CA VAL A 82 -2.27 0.87 1.24
C VAL A 82 -2.00 1.98 0.23
N ASP A 83 -2.93 2.19 -0.70
CA ASP A 83 -2.78 3.23 -1.73
C ASP A 83 -2.65 4.60 -1.10
N GLU A 84 -3.45 4.89 -0.09
CA GLU A 84 -3.38 6.16 0.64
C GLU A 84 -2.03 6.34 1.34
N GLN A 85 -1.55 5.30 2.00
CA GLN A 85 -0.28 5.36 2.71
C GLN A 85 0.91 5.53 1.75
N LEU A 86 0.91 4.82 0.64
CA LEU A 86 1.96 4.97 -0.36
C LEU A 86 1.93 6.36 -0.99
N LYS A 87 0.75 6.89 -1.21
CA LYS A 87 0.58 8.24 -1.72
C LYS A 87 1.13 9.28 -0.74
N ASP A 88 0.85 9.13 0.54
CA ASP A 88 1.35 10.03 1.58
C ASP A 88 2.87 9.98 1.65
N ASN A 89 3.46 8.78 1.59
CA ASN A 89 4.91 8.63 1.59
C ASN A 89 5.54 9.30 0.37
N LEU A 90 4.94 9.12 -0.78
CA LEU A 90 5.42 9.74 -2.02
C LEU A 90 5.24 11.25 -1.98
N GLY A 91 4.10 11.71 -1.46
CA GLY A 91 3.82 13.12 -1.29
C GLY A 91 4.81 13.80 -0.38
N GLY A 92 5.20 13.14 0.70
CA GLY A 92 6.22 13.65 1.62
C GLY A 92 7.57 13.80 0.95
N MET A 93 7.93 12.85 0.09
CA MET A 93 9.18 12.93 -0.66
C MET A 93 9.17 14.06 -1.67
N THR A 94 8.07 14.20 -2.40
CA THR A 94 7.95 15.28 -3.40
C THR A 94 7.85 16.64 -2.74
N GLY A 95 7.18 16.73 -1.60
CA GLY A 95 7.10 17.96 -0.83
C GLY A 95 8.46 18.46 -0.40
N GLY A 96 9.35 17.56 0.00
CA GLY A 96 10.71 17.89 0.38
C GLY A 96 11.56 18.39 -0.77
N MET A 97 11.17 18.12 -1.99
CA MET A 97 11.86 18.59 -3.19
C MET A 97 11.34 19.93 -3.67
N GLY A 98 10.37 20.52 -2.98
CA GLY A 98 9.84 21.82 -3.34
C GLY A 98 8.99 21.83 -4.59
N ILE A 99 8.47 20.71 -4.99
CA ILE A 99 7.59 20.64 -6.15
C ILE A 99 6.27 21.34 -5.81
N PRO A 100 5.84 22.31 -6.62
CA PRO A 100 4.59 23.00 -6.34
C PRO A 100 3.42 22.05 -6.28
N GLY A 101 2.48 22.33 -5.38
CA GLY A 101 1.30 21.51 -5.24
C GLY A 101 0.46 21.41 -6.50
N GLY A 102 0.69 22.28 -7.44
CA GLY A 102 0.05 22.23 -8.74
C GLY A 102 0.78 21.36 -9.76
N PHE A 103 1.46 20.32 -9.31
CA PHE A 103 2.18 19.44 -10.23
C PHE A 103 1.23 18.94 -11.32
N PRO A 104 1.49 19.33 -12.58
CA PRO A 104 0.53 19.07 -13.64
C PRO A 104 0.71 17.68 -14.20
N PHE A 105 0.01 16.74 -13.63
CA PHE A 105 -0.10 15.46 -14.30
C PHE A 105 -1.14 15.59 -15.39
N PRO A 106 -0.85 15.11 -16.59
CA PRO A 106 -1.86 15.12 -17.65
C PRO A 106 -3.11 14.36 -17.19
N GLY A 107 -4.24 14.99 -17.31
CA GLY A 107 -5.49 14.37 -16.90
C GLY A 107 -5.88 14.62 -15.45
N MET A 108 -5.16 15.42 -14.74
CA MET A 108 -5.53 15.87 -13.41
C MET A 108 -5.98 17.31 -13.40
#